data_e985cbba3106779c2d3066b02ada183f
#
_entry.id   e985cbba3106779c2d3066b02ada183f
#
_cell.length_a   1.000
_cell.length_b   1.000
_cell.length_c   1.000
_cell.angle_alpha   90.00
_cell.angle_beta   90.00
_cell.angle_gamma   90.00
#
_symmetry.space_group_name_H-M   'P 1'
#
loop_
_entity.id
_entity.type
_entity.pdbx_description
1 polymer ?
#
loop_
_entity_poly.entity_id
_entity_poly.type
_entity_poly.pdbx_seq_one_letter_code
_entity_poly.pdbx_strand_id
1 'polypeptide(L)'
;SLVGSEMCIRDRVQGEQAIVLLNRRGFSTFVMCRDCGESIVCPHCAVALVYHSAGEAMRCHYCGNTAPIPDECPNCHSRRIRFFGTGTQKAEAEIAELPEIRILRMDQDSTVKKFAHEDILKSFSSGEYNVLLGTQMVAKGHDIPNVTLVGILSADSTLNLPDFRASERTFDLLTQAAGRAGRGDRAGHVVLQTYDPDNPVIKLAATQDYDAFAASELEIRQELGYPPYTEILKITVLDKEEVRGSSLAQR
;
A
#
# COMPACT_ATOMS: atom_id res chain seq x y z
N SER A 1 -16.17 -4.75 -0.11
CA SER A 1 -17.07 -4.16 -1.10
C SER A 1 -16.90 -2.65 -1.09
N LEU A 2 -16.73 -2.02 -2.25
CA LEU A 2 -16.66 -0.58 -2.45
C LEU A 2 -17.92 0.17 -1.96
N VAL A 3 -19.00 -0.54 -1.67
CA VAL A 3 -20.30 0.00 -1.27
C VAL A 3 -20.24 0.88 -0.02
N GLY A 4 -19.39 0.57 0.96
CA GLY A 4 -19.21 1.43 2.13
C GLY A 4 -18.43 2.72 1.80
N SER A 5 -17.46 2.66 0.87
CA SER A 5 -16.72 3.82 0.40
C SER A 5 -17.55 4.70 -0.56
N GLU A 6 -18.42 4.11 -1.38
CA GLU A 6 -19.38 4.83 -2.22
C GLU A 6 -20.35 5.67 -1.38
N MET A 7 -20.90 5.10 -0.30
CA MET A 7 -21.81 5.81 0.60
C MET A 7 -21.10 6.96 1.33
N CYS A 8 -19.85 6.74 1.77
CA CYS A 8 -19.04 7.79 2.39
C CYS A 8 -18.64 8.91 1.40
N ILE A 9 -18.37 8.59 0.14
CA ILE A 9 -18.07 9.58 -0.91
C ILE A 9 -19.32 10.35 -1.29
N ARG A 10 -20.48 9.70 -1.36
CA ARG A 10 -21.77 10.27 -1.76
C ARG A 10 -22.34 11.27 -0.74
N ASP A 11 -22.16 11.03 0.56
CA ASP A 11 -22.65 11.91 1.62
C ASP A 11 -21.84 13.22 1.73
N ARG A 12 -20.71 13.34 0.99
CA ARG A 12 -19.73 14.43 1.12
C ARG A 12 -19.71 15.43 -0.01
N VAL A 13 -20.62 15.33 -0.95
CA VAL A 13 -20.78 16.27 -2.07
C VAL A 13 -21.17 17.70 -1.61
N GLN A 14 -21.48 17.90 -0.33
CA GLN A 14 -21.91 19.20 0.22
C GLN A 14 -20.75 20.08 0.72
N GLY A 15 -19.69 20.25 -0.08
CA GLY A 15 -18.56 21.14 0.22
C GLY A 15 -17.45 20.51 1.06
N GLU A 16 -17.49 19.19 1.26
CA GLU A 16 -16.44 18.41 1.90
C GLU A 16 -15.52 17.79 0.86
N GLN A 17 -14.28 17.49 1.27
CA GLN A 17 -13.25 16.92 0.39
C GLN A 17 -12.80 15.56 0.91
N ALA A 18 -12.39 14.70 -0.04
CA ALA A 18 -11.86 13.39 0.26
C ALA A 18 -10.44 13.22 -0.31
N ILE A 19 -9.59 12.53 0.44
CA ILE A 19 -8.31 12.02 -0.06
C ILE A 19 -8.45 10.51 -0.24
N VAL A 20 -8.08 10.00 -1.42
CA VAL A 20 -8.05 8.57 -1.69
C VAL A 20 -6.61 8.15 -1.99
N LEU A 21 -6.08 7.31 -1.12
CA LEU A 21 -4.73 6.77 -1.24
C LEU A 21 -4.77 5.45 -2.01
N LEU A 22 -4.04 5.44 -3.12
CA LEU A 22 -3.77 4.24 -3.91
C LEU A 22 -2.30 3.88 -3.73
N ASN A 23 -2.00 2.67 -3.29
CA ASN A 23 -0.63 2.21 -3.30
C ASN A 23 -0.27 1.66 -4.68
N ARG A 24 0.30 2.52 -5.55
CA ARG A 24 0.70 2.18 -6.92
C ARG A 24 2.18 1.81 -7.04
N ARG A 25 2.95 1.85 -5.97
CA ARG A 25 4.40 1.61 -6.04
C ARG A 25 4.72 0.13 -5.99
N GLY A 26 5.25 -0.34 -7.13
CA GLY A 26 5.91 -1.63 -7.30
C GLY A 26 5.05 -2.62 -8.05
N PHE A 27 5.47 -2.97 -9.25
CA PHE A 27 4.96 -4.11 -10.04
C PHE A 27 5.37 -5.46 -9.41
N SER A 28 5.52 -5.52 -8.10
CA SER A 28 5.72 -6.80 -7.42
C SER A 28 4.39 -7.52 -7.40
N THR A 29 4.20 -8.42 -8.35
CA THR A 29 3.03 -9.29 -8.37
C THR A 29 3.23 -10.33 -7.29
N PHE A 30 2.60 -10.14 -6.13
CA PHE A 30 2.54 -11.18 -5.11
C PHE A 30 1.24 -11.99 -5.24
N VAL A 31 1.22 -13.14 -4.60
CA VAL A 31 0.11 -14.08 -4.63
C VAL A 31 -0.56 -14.08 -3.26
N MET A 32 -1.90 -13.95 -3.25
CA MET A 32 -2.67 -13.80 -2.03
C MET A 32 -3.99 -14.58 -2.11
N CYS A 33 -4.42 -15.13 -0.99
CA CYS A 33 -5.75 -15.69 -0.83
C CYS A 33 -6.79 -14.56 -0.76
N ARG A 34 -7.87 -14.69 -1.54
CA ARG A 34 -8.96 -13.70 -1.58
C ARG A 34 -9.98 -13.89 -0.47
N ASP A 35 -9.90 -14.99 0.28
CA ASP A 35 -10.86 -15.27 1.35
C ASP A 35 -10.33 -14.86 2.73
N CYS A 36 -9.04 -15.09 3.02
CA CYS A 36 -8.46 -14.75 4.33
C CYS A 36 -7.35 -13.70 4.28
N GLY A 37 -6.97 -13.19 3.10
CA GLY A 37 -5.91 -12.20 2.98
C GLY A 37 -4.48 -12.74 3.09
N GLU A 38 -4.30 -14.04 3.37
CA GLU A 38 -2.98 -14.64 3.52
C GLU A 38 -2.14 -14.51 2.25
N SER A 39 -0.93 -14.01 2.37
CA SER A 39 0.06 -13.93 1.30
C SER A 39 1.07 -15.06 1.41
N ILE A 40 1.63 -15.47 0.27
CA ILE A 40 2.66 -16.52 0.28
C ILE A 40 4.01 -15.89 0.60
N VAL A 41 4.55 -16.23 1.77
CA VAL A 41 5.80 -15.67 2.29
C VAL A 41 6.97 -16.65 2.17
N CYS A 42 8.18 -16.13 2.13
CA CYS A 42 9.39 -16.93 2.17
C CYS A 42 9.59 -17.55 3.57
N PRO A 43 9.78 -18.88 3.69
CA PRO A 43 9.96 -19.52 4.99
C PRO A 43 11.26 -19.13 5.70
N HIS A 44 12.23 -18.59 4.97
CA HIS A 44 13.54 -18.17 5.53
C HIS A 44 13.60 -16.69 5.90
N CYS A 45 12.87 -15.85 5.16
CA CYS A 45 12.97 -14.38 5.28
C CYS A 45 11.67 -13.74 5.74
N ALA A 46 10.58 -14.49 5.84
CA ALA A 46 9.24 -14.01 6.19
C ALA A 46 8.74 -12.78 5.40
N VAL A 47 9.31 -12.54 4.21
CA VAL A 47 8.85 -11.52 3.25
C VAL A 47 8.02 -12.15 2.16
N ALA A 48 7.06 -11.42 1.59
CA ALA A 48 6.23 -11.93 0.51
C ALA A 48 7.07 -12.37 -0.70
N LEU A 49 6.71 -13.51 -1.28
CA LEU A 49 7.31 -14.00 -2.52
C LEU A 49 6.74 -13.22 -3.72
N VAL A 50 7.60 -12.90 -4.66
CA VAL A 50 7.23 -12.22 -5.91
C VAL A 50 7.11 -13.21 -7.05
N TYR A 51 6.01 -13.14 -7.77
CA TYR A 51 5.80 -13.98 -8.95
C TYR A 51 6.60 -13.46 -10.14
N HIS A 52 7.28 -14.36 -10.80
CA HIS A 52 8.04 -14.13 -12.03
C HIS A 52 7.44 -14.95 -13.18
N SER A 53 6.90 -14.26 -14.19
CA SER A 53 6.27 -14.91 -15.35
C SER A 53 7.24 -15.72 -16.21
N ALA A 54 8.51 -15.31 -16.26
CA ALA A 54 9.53 -16.01 -17.05
C ALA A 54 9.84 -17.45 -16.56
N GLY A 55 9.55 -17.75 -15.28
CA GLY A 55 9.77 -19.07 -14.70
C GLY A 55 8.52 -19.68 -14.08
N GLU A 56 7.35 -19.05 -14.24
CA GLU A 56 6.08 -19.44 -13.65
C GLU A 56 6.15 -19.81 -12.15
N ALA A 57 7.07 -19.14 -11.43
CA ALA A 57 7.37 -19.42 -10.02
C ALA A 57 7.42 -18.15 -9.19
N MET A 58 7.20 -18.31 -7.90
CA MET A 58 7.39 -17.26 -6.92
C MET A 58 8.84 -17.28 -6.41
N ARG A 59 9.46 -16.11 -6.22
CA ARG A 59 10.85 -15.99 -5.78
C ARG A 59 11.01 -14.98 -4.64
N CYS A 60 11.84 -15.33 -3.68
CA CYS A 60 12.29 -14.41 -2.64
C CYS A 60 13.42 -13.53 -3.19
N HIS A 61 13.28 -12.21 -3.08
CA HIS A 61 14.31 -11.27 -3.52
C HIS A 61 15.45 -11.09 -2.50
N TYR A 62 15.37 -11.74 -1.33
CA TYR A 62 16.42 -11.71 -0.31
C TYR A 62 17.36 -12.92 -0.41
N CYS A 63 16.80 -14.12 -0.31
CA CYS A 63 17.61 -15.34 -0.29
C CYS A 63 17.56 -16.15 -1.61
N GLY A 64 16.76 -15.72 -2.60
CA GLY A 64 16.61 -16.42 -3.86
C GLY A 64 15.74 -17.67 -3.79
N ASN A 65 15.16 -18.03 -2.63
CA ASN A 65 14.26 -19.17 -2.50
C ASN A 65 13.12 -19.10 -3.52
N THR A 66 12.80 -20.21 -4.16
CA THR A 66 11.74 -20.32 -5.16
C THR A 66 10.68 -21.31 -4.71
N ALA A 67 9.43 -21.02 -5.00
CA ALA A 67 8.30 -21.88 -4.70
C ALA A 67 7.27 -21.84 -5.83
N PRO A 68 6.56 -22.94 -6.12
CA PRO A 68 5.41 -22.91 -7.02
C PRO A 68 4.25 -22.13 -6.38
N ILE A 69 3.31 -21.67 -7.20
CA ILE A 69 2.04 -21.14 -6.68
C ILE A 69 1.27 -22.30 -6.07
N PRO A 70 0.83 -22.22 -4.81
CA PRO A 70 0.05 -23.29 -4.21
C PRO A 70 -1.36 -23.34 -4.80
N ASP A 71 -1.91 -24.54 -4.95
CA ASP A 71 -3.28 -24.75 -5.40
C ASP A 71 -4.32 -24.35 -4.35
N GLU A 72 -3.93 -24.40 -3.08
CA GLU A 72 -4.77 -24.08 -1.93
C GLU A 72 -4.01 -23.16 -0.95
N CYS A 73 -4.77 -22.31 -0.29
CA CYS A 73 -4.24 -21.42 0.74
C CYS A 73 -3.68 -22.21 1.92
N PRO A 74 -2.44 -21.96 2.36
CA PRO A 74 -1.86 -22.68 3.49
C PRO A 74 -2.58 -22.41 4.82
N ASN A 75 -3.31 -21.29 4.93
CA ASN A 75 -4.03 -20.91 6.14
C ASN A 75 -5.47 -21.43 6.15
N CYS A 76 -6.29 -21.12 5.14
CA CYS A 76 -7.73 -21.41 5.14
C CYS A 76 -8.17 -22.48 4.13
N HIS A 77 -7.22 -23.10 3.41
CA HIS A 77 -7.46 -24.15 2.39
C HIS A 77 -8.35 -23.71 1.22
N SER A 78 -8.59 -22.44 1.06
CA SER A 78 -9.34 -21.91 -0.09
C SER A 78 -8.53 -22.03 -1.38
N ARG A 79 -9.22 -22.32 -2.48
CA ARG A 79 -8.65 -22.30 -3.84
C ARG A 79 -8.70 -20.93 -4.51
N ARG A 80 -9.14 -19.90 -3.78
CA ARG A 80 -9.26 -18.53 -4.30
C ARG A 80 -7.94 -17.75 -4.17
N ILE A 81 -6.84 -18.38 -4.59
CA ILE A 81 -5.52 -17.77 -4.68
C ILE A 81 -5.43 -16.99 -5.99
N ARG A 82 -5.02 -15.72 -5.93
CA ARG A 82 -4.95 -14.82 -7.10
C ARG A 82 -3.75 -13.90 -7.00
N PHE A 83 -3.28 -13.47 -8.17
CA PHE A 83 -2.31 -12.39 -8.28
C PHE A 83 -2.89 -11.07 -7.77
N PHE A 84 -2.06 -10.32 -7.08
CA PHE A 84 -2.38 -8.99 -6.58
C PHE A 84 -1.52 -7.95 -7.32
N GLY A 85 -2.12 -6.82 -7.69
CA GLY A 85 -1.37 -5.73 -8.35
C GLY A 85 -2.10 -5.01 -9.50
N THR A 86 -3.25 -5.51 -9.95
CA THR A 86 -3.98 -4.94 -11.11
C THR A 86 -5.23 -4.12 -10.74
N GLY A 87 -5.57 -4.02 -9.46
CA GLY A 87 -6.87 -3.48 -9.01
C GLY A 87 -6.99 -1.96 -8.89
N THR A 88 -5.89 -1.21 -8.87
CA THR A 88 -5.92 0.23 -8.60
C THR A 88 -6.52 1.06 -9.76
N GLN A 89 -6.30 0.66 -11.01
CA GLN A 89 -6.91 1.33 -12.18
C GLN A 89 -8.43 1.13 -12.22
N LYS A 90 -8.90 -0.04 -11.80
CA LYS A 90 -10.33 -0.32 -11.74
C LYS A 90 -11.02 0.53 -10.67
N ALA A 91 -10.44 0.65 -9.50
CA ALA A 91 -10.97 1.49 -8.42
C ALA A 91 -11.03 2.98 -8.82
N GLU A 92 -10.00 3.47 -9.52
CA GLU A 92 -9.99 4.83 -10.07
C GLU A 92 -11.13 5.05 -11.08
N ALA A 93 -11.35 4.09 -11.99
CA ALA A 93 -12.44 4.16 -12.97
C ALA A 93 -13.81 4.14 -12.26
N GLU A 94 -14.01 3.28 -11.28
CA GLU A 94 -15.25 3.20 -10.51
C GLU A 94 -15.55 4.49 -9.72
N ILE A 95 -14.53 5.14 -9.15
CA ILE A 95 -14.69 6.43 -8.46
C ILE A 95 -15.03 7.54 -9.46
N ALA A 96 -14.43 7.52 -10.65
CA ALA A 96 -14.68 8.52 -11.69
C ALA A 96 -16.11 8.44 -12.28
N GLU A 97 -16.76 7.28 -12.18
CA GLU A 97 -18.14 7.10 -12.64
C GLU A 97 -19.20 7.66 -11.65
N LEU A 98 -18.80 8.01 -10.42
CA LEU A 98 -19.73 8.55 -9.42
C LEU A 98 -20.15 9.98 -9.82
N PRO A 99 -21.46 10.30 -9.77
CA PRO A 99 -21.97 11.62 -10.12
C PRO A 99 -21.41 12.69 -9.16
N GLU A 100 -21.13 13.87 -9.70
CA GLU A 100 -20.64 15.04 -8.96
C GLU A 100 -19.23 14.92 -8.38
N ILE A 101 -18.51 13.83 -8.66
CA ILE A 101 -17.11 13.66 -8.26
C ILE A 101 -16.20 14.34 -9.27
N ARG A 102 -15.36 15.26 -8.76
CA ARG A 102 -14.30 15.94 -9.51
C ARG A 102 -12.96 15.49 -8.95
N ILE A 103 -12.30 14.58 -9.66
CA ILE A 103 -11.05 13.96 -9.24
C ILE A 103 -9.87 14.79 -9.72
N LEU A 104 -8.97 15.09 -8.78
CA LEU A 104 -7.63 15.59 -9.06
C LEU A 104 -6.62 14.50 -8.75
N ARG A 105 -5.75 14.19 -9.70
CA ARG A 105 -4.77 13.14 -9.55
C ARG A 105 -3.40 13.69 -9.18
N MET A 106 -2.74 13.03 -8.22
CA MET A 106 -1.42 13.39 -7.74
C MET A 106 -0.55 12.14 -7.61
N ASP A 107 0.26 11.89 -8.63
CA ASP A 107 1.24 10.81 -8.67
C ASP A 107 2.58 11.31 -9.24
N GLN A 108 3.59 10.43 -9.29
CA GLN A 108 4.90 10.80 -9.81
C GLN A 108 4.85 11.26 -11.27
N ASP A 109 3.95 10.69 -12.08
CA ASP A 109 3.84 11.02 -13.49
C ASP A 109 3.20 12.41 -13.68
N SER A 110 2.26 12.79 -12.81
CA SER A 110 1.60 14.09 -12.81
C SER A 110 2.47 15.22 -12.23
N THR A 111 3.51 14.88 -11.45
CA THR A 111 4.37 15.83 -10.72
C THR A 111 5.77 16.02 -11.32
N VAL A 112 5.99 15.63 -12.57
CA VAL A 112 7.30 15.75 -13.25
C VAL A 112 7.73 17.22 -13.44
N LYS A 113 6.78 18.17 -13.54
CA LYS A 113 7.09 19.60 -13.67
C LYS A 113 7.39 20.21 -12.31
N LYS A 114 8.43 21.05 -12.26
CA LYS A 114 8.75 21.85 -11.07
C LYS A 114 7.53 22.69 -10.68
N PHE A 115 7.12 22.65 -9.40
CA PHE A 115 5.90 23.28 -8.83
C PHE A 115 4.55 22.60 -9.14
N ALA A 116 4.47 21.56 -9.95
CA ALA A 116 3.21 20.87 -10.21
C ALA A 116 2.52 20.36 -8.94
N HIS A 117 3.31 19.99 -7.92
CA HIS A 117 2.81 19.55 -6.62
C HIS A 117 2.06 20.66 -5.86
N GLU A 118 2.62 21.86 -5.84
CA GLU A 118 1.99 23.01 -5.16
C GLU A 118 0.73 23.48 -5.90
N ASP A 119 0.75 23.46 -7.23
CA ASP A 119 -0.39 23.86 -8.04
C ASP A 119 -1.56 22.87 -7.89
N ILE A 120 -1.29 21.57 -7.85
CA ILE A 120 -2.28 20.53 -7.58
C ILE A 120 -2.94 20.76 -6.21
N LEU A 121 -2.14 21.01 -5.19
CA LEU A 121 -2.66 21.23 -3.83
C LEU A 121 -3.45 22.54 -3.72
N LYS A 122 -3.03 23.61 -4.41
CA LYS A 122 -3.79 24.86 -4.46
C LYS A 122 -5.15 24.68 -5.12
N SER A 123 -5.22 24.01 -6.27
CA SER A 123 -6.48 23.71 -6.95
C SER A 123 -7.39 22.80 -6.11
N PHE A 124 -6.83 21.86 -5.37
CA PHE A 124 -7.61 21.06 -4.44
C PHE A 124 -8.11 21.89 -3.27
N SER A 125 -7.25 22.64 -2.60
CA SER A 125 -7.62 23.48 -1.44
C SER A 125 -8.64 24.57 -1.78
N SER A 126 -8.69 25.06 -3.03
CA SER A 126 -9.69 26.04 -3.49
C SER A 126 -11.10 25.47 -3.63
N GLY A 127 -11.27 24.13 -3.54
CA GLY A 127 -12.56 23.46 -3.72
C GLY A 127 -12.95 23.22 -5.20
N GLU A 128 -12.04 23.48 -6.13
CA GLU A 128 -12.25 23.17 -7.55
C GLU A 128 -12.48 21.67 -7.75
N TYR A 129 -11.79 20.85 -6.96
CA TYR A 129 -11.90 19.39 -6.91
C TYR A 129 -12.34 18.92 -5.53
N ASN A 130 -13.15 17.87 -5.49
CA ASN A 130 -13.63 17.30 -4.22
C ASN A 130 -12.98 15.95 -3.85
N VAL A 131 -12.26 15.33 -4.77
CA VAL A 131 -11.47 14.11 -4.49
C VAL A 131 -10.03 14.29 -4.96
N LEU A 132 -9.07 14.10 -4.06
CA LEU A 132 -7.65 14.03 -4.37
C LEU A 132 -7.23 12.55 -4.37
N LEU A 133 -6.92 12.04 -5.55
CA LEU A 133 -6.50 10.66 -5.76
C LEU A 133 -4.98 10.59 -5.94
N GLY A 134 -4.28 9.81 -5.12
CA GLY A 134 -2.84 9.71 -5.29
C GLY A 134 -2.17 8.62 -4.48
N THR A 135 -0.83 8.61 -4.55
CA THR A 135 0.01 7.69 -3.80
C THR A 135 0.40 8.29 -2.44
N GLN A 136 1.34 7.68 -1.74
CA GLN A 136 1.87 8.16 -0.45
C GLN A 136 2.29 9.65 -0.43
N MET A 137 2.51 10.27 -1.59
CA MET A 137 2.85 11.70 -1.68
C MET A 137 1.70 12.59 -1.15
N VAL A 138 0.46 12.17 -1.31
CA VAL A 138 -0.73 12.90 -0.83
C VAL A 138 -0.85 12.85 0.70
N ALA A 139 -0.31 11.81 1.33
CA ALA A 139 -0.30 11.69 2.80
C ALA A 139 0.71 12.61 3.46
N LYS A 140 1.67 13.19 2.72
CA LYS A 140 2.75 14.02 3.28
C LYS A 140 2.48 15.51 3.08
N GLY A 141 2.50 16.27 4.15
CA GLY A 141 2.96 17.66 4.12
C GLY A 141 1.94 18.78 4.06
N HIS A 142 0.63 18.63 3.81
CA HIS A 142 -0.27 19.76 3.70
C HIS A 142 -1.50 19.65 4.60
N ASP A 143 -1.83 20.76 5.25
CA ASP A 143 -3.04 20.90 6.06
C ASP A 143 -4.18 21.38 5.16
N ILE A 144 -5.18 20.52 4.93
CA ILE A 144 -6.34 20.83 4.10
C ILE A 144 -7.58 20.74 4.99
N PRO A 145 -8.11 21.87 5.47
CA PRO A 145 -9.15 21.89 6.51
C PRO A 145 -10.47 21.21 6.12
N ASN A 146 -10.76 21.17 4.82
CA ASN A 146 -12.02 20.63 4.30
C ASN A 146 -11.99 19.11 4.06
N VAL A 147 -10.86 18.45 4.34
CA VAL A 147 -10.76 16.99 4.20
C VAL A 147 -11.38 16.30 5.41
N THR A 148 -12.49 15.69 5.19
CA THR A 148 -13.26 14.95 6.20
C THR A 148 -13.24 13.44 5.97
N LEU A 149 -12.81 12.98 4.78
CA LEU A 149 -12.65 11.56 4.46
C LEU A 149 -11.24 11.25 3.94
N VAL A 150 -10.64 10.21 4.50
CA VAL A 150 -9.46 9.58 3.91
C VAL A 150 -9.77 8.11 3.61
N GLY A 151 -9.74 7.77 2.33
CA GLY A 151 -9.88 6.40 1.85
C GLY A 151 -8.52 5.78 1.57
N ILE A 152 -8.25 4.60 2.09
CA ILE A 152 -7.04 3.83 1.78
C ILE A 152 -7.46 2.57 1.06
N LEU A 153 -7.18 2.51 -0.24
CA LEU A 153 -7.51 1.36 -1.05
C LEU A 153 -6.35 0.37 -1.01
N SER A 154 -6.68 -0.86 -0.63
CA SER A 154 -5.73 -1.97 -0.70
C SER A 154 -4.49 -1.80 0.19
N ALA A 155 -4.69 -1.72 1.52
CA ALA A 155 -3.59 -1.73 2.50
C ALA A 155 -2.69 -2.96 2.35
N ASP A 156 -3.27 -4.09 1.92
CA ASP A 156 -2.59 -5.35 1.65
C ASP A 156 -1.42 -5.19 0.68
N SER A 157 -1.49 -4.24 -0.26
CA SER A 157 -0.42 -4.00 -1.21
C SER A 157 0.85 -3.44 -0.56
N THR A 158 0.73 -2.73 0.58
CA THR A 158 1.89 -2.25 1.35
C THR A 158 2.36 -3.30 2.33
N LEU A 159 1.44 -3.98 3.00
CA LEU A 159 1.75 -5.09 3.93
C LEU A 159 2.54 -6.21 3.27
N ASN A 160 2.21 -6.52 2.01
CA ASN A 160 2.82 -7.62 1.26
C ASN A 160 3.94 -7.16 0.31
N LEU A 161 4.59 -6.03 0.59
CA LEU A 161 5.83 -5.69 -0.11
C LEU A 161 6.93 -6.71 0.24
N PRO A 162 7.78 -7.08 -0.72
CA PRO A 162 8.92 -7.97 -0.46
C PRO A 162 10.07 -7.22 0.24
N ASP A 163 9.78 -6.62 1.36
CA ASP A 163 10.70 -5.80 2.17
C ASP A 163 10.38 -6.04 3.66
N PHE A 164 11.41 -6.29 4.48
CA PHE A 164 11.25 -6.51 5.91
C PHE A 164 10.57 -5.34 6.64
N ARG A 165 10.58 -4.14 6.05
CA ARG A 165 9.92 -2.93 6.56
C ARG A 165 8.48 -2.76 6.07
N ALA A 166 7.87 -3.79 5.49
CA ALA A 166 6.52 -3.68 4.94
C ALA A 166 5.49 -3.29 6.01
N SER A 167 5.57 -3.91 7.19
CA SER A 167 4.72 -3.61 8.35
C SER A 167 4.91 -2.17 8.84
N GLU A 168 6.16 -1.74 9.04
CA GLU A 168 6.51 -0.38 9.46
C GLU A 168 5.98 0.66 8.46
N ARG A 169 6.21 0.46 7.17
CA ARG A 169 5.71 1.37 6.13
C ARG A 169 4.19 1.42 6.07
N THR A 170 3.53 0.31 6.37
CA THR A 170 2.07 0.27 6.41
C THR A 170 1.55 1.00 7.63
N PHE A 171 2.11 0.75 8.80
CA PHE A 171 1.77 1.46 10.03
C PHE A 171 1.93 2.99 9.84
N ASP A 172 3.07 3.43 9.33
CA ASP A 172 3.35 4.84 9.03
C ASP A 172 2.33 5.44 8.05
N LEU A 173 2.01 4.73 6.97
CA LEU A 173 1.04 5.18 5.99
C LEU A 173 -0.35 5.36 6.62
N LEU A 174 -0.81 4.38 7.39
CA LEU A 174 -2.13 4.39 8.01
C LEU A 174 -2.25 5.51 9.06
N THR A 175 -1.24 5.67 9.91
CA THR A 175 -1.22 6.73 10.94
C THR A 175 -1.12 8.13 10.33
N GLN A 176 -0.29 8.32 9.29
CA GLN A 176 -0.21 9.58 8.55
C GLN A 176 -1.54 9.91 7.86
N ALA A 177 -2.18 8.92 7.27
CA ALA A 177 -3.49 9.09 6.62
C ALA A 177 -4.57 9.44 7.64
N ALA A 178 -4.60 8.75 8.78
CA ALA A 178 -5.52 9.05 9.88
C ALA A 178 -5.37 10.49 10.38
N GLY A 179 -4.13 10.99 10.47
CA GLY A 179 -3.84 12.37 10.85
C GLY A 179 -4.25 13.43 9.83
N ARG A 180 -4.78 13.07 8.65
CA ARG A 180 -5.28 14.00 7.62
C ARG A 180 -6.78 14.25 7.70
N ALA A 181 -7.52 13.32 8.26
CA ALA A 181 -8.96 13.46 8.40
C ALA A 181 -9.32 14.31 9.62
N GLY A 182 -10.25 15.26 9.47
CA GLY A 182 -10.85 15.96 10.60
C GLY A 182 -9.98 17.03 11.29
N ARG A 183 -9.16 17.76 10.54
CA ARG A 183 -8.35 18.87 11.06
C ARG A 183 -9.11 20.19 11.20
N GLY A 184 -10.33 20.27 10.69
CA GLY A 184 -11.22 21.41 10.89
C GLY A 184 -12.20 21.17 12.05
N ASP A 185 -13.28 21.96 12.08
CA ASP A 185 -14.36 21.83 13.08
C ASP A 185 -15.24 20.57 12.88
N ARG A 186 -14.96 19.75 11.85
CA ARG A 186 -15.73 18.58 11.48
C ARG A 186 -14.97 17.30 11.81
N ALA A 187 -15.70 16.29 12.28
CA ALA A 187 -15.13 14.96 12.53
C ALA A 187 -14.63 14.33 11.24
N GLY A 188 -13.39 13.84 11.23
CA GLY A 188 -12.81 13.12 10.13
C GLY A 188 -13.05 11.62 10.21
N HIS A 189 -13.16 10.98 9.05
CA HIS A 189 -13.29 9.53 8.93
C HIS A 189 -12.17 8.95 8.08
N VAL A 190 -11.67 7.80 8.49
CA VAL A 190 -10.71 7.01 7.72
C VAL A 190 -11.37 5.68 7.36
N VAL A 191 -11.39 5.38 6.08
CA VAL A 191 -11.91 4.12 5.56
C VAL A 191 -10.78 3.33 4.94
N LEU A 192 -10.53 2.15 5.48
CA LEU A 192 -9.49 1.26 5.02
C LEU A 192 -10.10 0.04 4.33
N GLN A 193 -9.64 -0.26 3.12
CA GLN A 193 -9.98 -1.49 2.42
C GLN A 193 -8.84 -2.50 2.57
N THR A 194 -9.16 -3.68 3.11
CA THR A 194 -8.22 -4.78 3.30
C THR A 194 -8.94 -6.14 3.19
N TYR A 195 -8.20 -7.18 2.86
CA TYR A 195 -8.64 -8.58 2.92
C TYR A 195 -8.41 -9.21 4.30
N ASP A 196 -7.53 -8.61 5.12
CA ASP A 196 -7.20 -9.05 6.47
C ASP A 196 -7.46 -7.93 7.49
N PRO A 197 -8.73 -7.71 7.90
CA PRO A 197 -9.09 -6.68 8.87
C PRO A 197 -8.58 -6.99 10.28
N ASP A 198 -8.22 -8.22 10.55
CA ASP A 198 -7.70 -8.68 11.83
C ASP A 198 -6.18 -8.56 11.97
N ASN A 199 -5.50 -8.11 10.93
CA ASN A 199 -4.05 -7.91 10.92
C ASN A 199 -3.60 -7.01 12.08
N PRO A 200 -2.62 -7.47 12.90
CA PRO A 200 -2.14 -6.70 14.04
C PRO A 200 -1.66 -5.29 13.70
N VAL A 201 -0.98 -5.13 12.56
CA VAL A 201 -0.47 -3.82 12.10
C VAL A 201 -1.63 -2.85 11.83
N ILE A 202 -2.71 -3.34 11.20
CA ILE A 202 -3.90 -2.54 10.92
C ILE A 202 -4.60 -2.14 12.22
N LYS A 203 -4.76 -3.07 13.15
CA LYS A 203 -5.41 -2.80 14.46
C LYS A 203 -4.63 -1.78 15.26
N LEU A 204 -3.30 -1.94 15.36
CA LEU A 204 -2.44 -1.01 16.08
C LEU A 204 -2.39 0.37 15.41
N ALA A 205 -2.38 0.43 14.08
CA ALA A 205 -2.47 1.70 13.36
C ALA A 205 -3.82 2.40 13.56
N ALA A 206 -4.93 1.66 13.65
CA ALA A 206 -6.25 2.22 13.91
C ALA A 206 -6.36 2.89 15.28
N THR A 207 -5.65 2.37 16.29
CA THR A 207 -5.55 2.94 17.65
C THR A 207 -4.38 3.91 17.80
N GLN A 208 -3.54 4.04 16.78
CA GLN A 208 -2.29 4.82 16.79
C GLN A 208 -1.32 4.39 17.91
N ASP A 209 -1.34 3.12 18.28
CA ASP A 209 -0.50 2.56 19.34
C ASP A 209 0.90 2.23 18.77
N TYR A 210 1.74 3.25 18.71
CA TYR A 210 3.11 3.11 18.22
C TYR A 210 3.97 2.23 19.13
N ASP A 211 3.81 2.32 20.44
CA ASP A 211 4.66 1.60 21.38
C ASP A 211 4.41 0.08 21.28
N ALA A 212 3.16 -0.33 21.24
CA ALA A 212 2.80 -1.73 21.02
C ALA A 212 3.25 -2.24 19.63
N PHE A 213 3.10 -1.41 18.57
CA PHE A 213 3.59 -1.74 17.24
C PHE A 213 5.11 -1.92 17.24
N ALA A 214 5.86 -0.95 17.77
CA ALA A 214 7.33 -0.99 17.80
C ALA A 214 7.86 -2.20 18.59
N ALA A 215 7.24 -2.53 19.73
CA ALA A 215 7.62 -3.70 20.52
C ALA A 215 7.45 -5.00 19.72
N SER A 216 6.29 -5.21 19.10
CA SER A 216 6.01 -6.39 18.28
C SER A 216 6.92 -6.48 17.05
N GLU A 217 7.14 -5.39 16.36
CA GLU A 217 7.99 -5.35 15.16
C GLU A 217 9.47 -5.65 15.50
N LEU A 218 9.96 -5.12 16.61
CA LEU A 218 11.34 -5.37 17.08
C LEU A 218 11.55 -6.83 17.50
N GLU A 219 10.57 -7.47 18.13
CA GLU A 219 10.62 -8.89 18.46
C GLU A 219 10.78 -9.75 17.20
N ILE A 220 9.94 -9.52 16.18
CA ILE A 220 10.00 -10.22 14.90
C ILE A 220 11.37 -9.99 14.21
N ARG A 221 11.89 -8.76 14.23
CA ARG A 221 13.19 -8.44 13.62
C ARG A 221 14.34 -9.12 14.35
N GLN A 222 14.26 -9.24 15.65
CA GLN A 222 15.26 -9.96 16.45
C GLN A 222 15.29 -11.44 16.10
N GLU A 223 14.12 -12.09 16.03
CA GLU A 223 14.01 -13.50 15.69
C GLU A 223 14.52 -13.82 14.29
N LEU A 224 14.23 -12.94 13.33
CA LEU A 224 14.59 -13.10 11.91
C LEU A 224 15.97 -12.54 11.56
N GLY A 225 16.69 -11.94 12.51
CA GLY A 225 17.99 -11.33 12.26
C GLY A 225 17.91 -10.13 11.30
N TYR A 226 16.92 -9.26 11.49
CA TYR A 226 16.78 -8.01 10.71
C TYR A 226 17.31 -6.79 11.48
N PRO A 227 17.62 -5.68 10.78
CA PRO A 227 17.95 -4.42 11.44
C PRO A 227 16.86 -3.97 12.43
N PRO A 228 17.23 -3.45 13.61
CA PRO A 228 18.54 -2.96 14.04
C PRO A 228 19.47 -4.01 14.64
N TYR A 229 19.08 -5.27 14.74
CA TYR A 229 19.88 -6.33 15.37
C TYR A 229 21.02 -6.85 14.49
N THR A 230 20.91 -6.65 13.18
CA THR A 230 21.94 -6.98 12.19
C THR A 230 22.05 -5.85 11.17
N GLU A 231 23.05 -5.96 10.29
CA GLU A 231 23.22 -5.06 9.15
C GLU A 231 22.90 -5.81 7.84
N ILE A 232 22.25 -5.14 6.90
CA ILE A 232 21.94 -5.68 5.58
C ILE A 232 22.58 -4.78 4.53
N LEU A 233 23.45 -5.36 3.70
CA LEU A 233 23.97 -4.74 2.50
C LEU A 233 23.30 -5.32 1.26
N LYS A 234 22.61 -4.49 0.49
CA LYS A 234 22.03 -4.88 -0.80
C LYS A 234 22.87 -4.31 -1.94
N ILE A 235 23.50 -5.20 -2.71
CA ILE A 235 24.20 -4.85 -3.95
C ILE A 235 23.28 -5.19 -5.13
N THR A 236 23.00 -4.20 -5.98
CA THR A 236 22.15 -4.39 -7.16
C THR A 236 22.98 -4.22 -8.42
N VAL A 237 23.06 -5.26 -9.23
CA VAL A 237 23.69 -5.24 -10.54
C VAL A 237 22.59 -5.12 -11.60
N LEU A 238 22.73 -4.11 -12.48
CA LEU A 238 21.78 -3.87 -13.57
C LEU A 238 22.50 -4.15 -14.90
N ASP A 239 22.00 -5.12 -15.65
CA ASP A 239 22.45 -5.42 -17.00
C ASP A 239 21.24 -5.75 -17.88
N LYS A 240 21.37 -5.51 -19.20
CA LYS A 240 20.34 -5.88 -20.18
C LYS A 240 20.28 -7.38 -20.43
N GLU A 241 21.37 -8.09 -20.18
CA GLU A 241 21.51 -9.53 -20.34
C GLU A 241 21.64 -10.20 -18.97
N GLU A 242 20.69 -11.08 -18.63
CA GLU A 242 20.63 -11.75 -17.33
C GLU A 242 21.90 -12.57 -17.01
N VAL A 243 22.45 -13.29 -18.00
CA VAL A 243 23.66 -14.08 -17.84
C VAL A 243 24.86 -13.22 -17.47
N ARG A 244 24.99 -12.07 -18.12
CA ARG A 244 26.06 -11.11 -17.87
C ARG A 244 25.90 -10.44 -16.51
N GLY A 245 24.68 -10.03 -16.16
CA GLY A 245 24.38 -9.48 -14.85
C GLY A 245 24.67 -10.46 -13.72
N SER A 246 24.29 -11.72 -13.86
CA SER A 246 24.59 -12.79 -12.90
C SER A 246 26.10 -13.04 -12.74
N SER A 247 26.85 -13.06 -13.84
CA SER A 247 28.32 -13.21 -13.80
C SER A 247 29.02 -12.04 -13.11
N LEU A 248 28.50 -10.81 -13.27
CA LEU A 248 29.03 -9.63 -12.57
C LEU A 248 28.69 -9.63 -11.08
N ALA A 249 27.54 -10.14 -10.70
CA ALA A 249 27.12 -10.23 -9.30
C ALA A 249 27.87 -11.31 -8.50
N GLN A 250 28.51 -12.28 -9.17
CA GLN A 250 29.30 -13.36 -8.55
C GLN A 250 30.79 -13.00 -8.36
N ARG A 251 31.25 -11.90 -8.89
CA ARG A 251 32.62 -11.39 -8.73
C ARG A 251 32.72 -10.43 -7.55
#